data_b7657428d6ed517c319bac9664721ef2
#
_entry.id   b7657428d6ed517c319bac9664721ef2
#
_cell.length_a   1.000
_cell.length_b   1.000
_cell.length_c   1.000
_cell.angle_alpha   90.00
_cell.angle_beta   90.00
_cell.angle_gamma   90.00
#
_symmetry.space_group_name_H-M   'P 1'
#
loop_
_entity.id
_entity.type
_entity.pdbx_description
1 polymer ?
#
loop_
_entity_poly.entity_id
_entity_poly.type
_entity_poly.pdbx_seq_one_letter_code
_entity_poly.pdbx_strand_id
1 'polypeptide(L)'
;MKLRNYIFSLISLSIFFISCEDKKGPSFEIIFDPPDEYKFGKIEINQSISQRIQIKNTENSTEAFVGEIKLMDSPAFKMDFSGVLTLQKNESKEIYVTFRPSEAQEYNGRLTVSNDNDDFFEMYVRGVGVGPVSFSFDKTKLEFGLVQPGDSKDLEVNFINEVSSGFDLELVLSIPSSDFTILGEVTSLTIPAGQSETITVRYTPTISSSSKSLKVVHNSSIITSPASITLSGIMDISSEILSDITKGWDEFEDNNYSESMKSFIKAMNQARVSSIYDTIYDKAMHGLGWSLLFERGTNDYALASYNNFLSCANNNFLPMNSYFDVLAGVAISGVLALERTSPTFIISAANSVLTEYPNYQFTHKVSVNYKHVRMSKVQAHYYIGEYTNAASEMDILDPTNAPHSNDPVKLLTAIQNLSGSL
;
A
#
# COMPACT_ATOMS: atom_id res chain seq x y z
N MET A 1 -73.16 -67.25 62.72
CA MET A 1 -73.95 -68.39 62.28
C MET A 1 -73.03 -69.32 61.46
N LYS A 2 -72.88 -70.56 62.06
CA LYS A 2 -72.29 -71.82 61.49
C LYS A 2 -70.96 -71.79 60.79
N LEU A 3 -69.89 -72.21 61.41
CA LEU A 3 -69.28 -73.58 61.45
C LEU A 3 -69.26 -74.34 60.12
N ARG A 4 -68.05 -74.72 59.63
CA ARG A 4 -67.74 -76.09 59.35
C ARG A 4 -66.24 -76.28 59.11
N ASN A 5 -65.64 -77.12 59.96
CA ASN A 5 -64.34 -77.78 59.84
C ASN A 5 -64.30 -78.68 58.61
N TYR A 6 -63.13 -78.85 57.99
CA TYR A 6 -62.61 -80.14 57.46
C TYR A 6 -61.06 -80.16 57.54
N ILE A 7 -60.65 -81.21 58.26
CA ILE A 7 -59.30 -81.72 58.31
C ILE A 7 -58.99 -82.45 57.04
N PHE A 8 -57.81 -82.29 56.40
CA PHE A 8 -57.16 -83.34 55.67
C PHE A 8 -55.64 -83.21 55.66
N SER A 9 -55.01 -84.18 56.27
CA SER A 9 -53.89 -85.03 55.98
C SER A 9 -52.61 -84.41 55.33
N LEU A 10 -51.53 -84.52 56.10
CA LEU A 10 -50.13 -84.37 55.64
C LEU A 10 -49.82 -85.48 54.59
N ILE A 11 -49.34 -85.01 53.41
CA ILE A 11 -48.44 -85.82 52.62
C ILE A 11 -47.17 -85.00 52.41
N SER A 12 -46.08 -85.51 53.01
CA SER A 12 -44.71 -84.99 52.85
C SER A 12 -44.18 -85.38 51.47
N LEU A 13 -44.11 -84.42 50.58
CA LEU A 13 -43.45 -84.52 49.29
C LEU A 13 -42.08 -83.82 49.38
N SER A 14 -41.03 -84.63 49.49
CA SER A 14 -39.62 -84.15 49.45
C SER A 14 -39.33 -83.72 48.07
N ILE A 15 -39.36 -82.39 47.81
CA ILE A 15 -38.87 -81.77 46.54
C ILE A 15 -37.38 -81.61 46.66
N PHE A 16 -36.60 -82.36 45.96
CA PHE A 16 -35.19 -82.08 45.73
C PHE A 16 -35.09 -80.81 44.89
N PHE A 17 -34.66 -79.65 45.50
CA PHE A 17 -34.19 -78.52 44.77
C PHE A 17 -32.85 -78.92 44.18
N ILE A 18 -32.80 -79.14 42.88
CA ILE A 18 -31.57 -79.08 42.10
C ILE A 18 -31.24 -77.58 42.00
N SER A 19 -30.27 -77.16 42.78
CA SER A 19 -29.66 -75.87 42.61
C SER A 19 -28.96 -75.84 41.26
N CYS A 20 -29.58 -75.27 40.24
CA CYS A 20 -28.86 -74.83 39.07
C CYS A 20 -27.95 -73.70 39.53
N GLU A 21 -26.68 -73.96 39.73
CA GLU A 21 -25.69 -72.87 39.75
C GLU A 21 -25.73 -72.30 38.33
N ASP A 22 -26.33 -71.11 38.21
CA ASP A 22 -26.13 -70.28 37.04
C ASP A 22 -24.64 -70.01 36.93
N LYS A 23 -23.97 -70.72 36.05
CA LYS A 23 -22.60 -70.38 35.68
C LYS A 23 -22.67 -68.96 35.11
N LYS A 24 -22.36 -67.99 35.94
CA LYS A 24 -22.16 -66.63 35.48
C LYS A 24 -21.13 -66.67 34.36
N GLY A 25 -21.58 -66.37 33.13
CA GLY A 25 -20.68 -66.28 31.98
C GLY A 25 -19.51 -65.34 32.25
N PRO A 26 -18.53 -65.33 31.36
CA PRO A 26 -17.41 -64.40 31.49
C PRO A 26 -17.91 -62.92 31.59
N SER A 27 -17.31 -62.18 32.50
CA SER A 27 -17.59 -60.78 32.65
C SER A 27 -16.34 -59.96 32.32
N PHE A 28 -16.51 -58.89 31.53
CA PHE A 28 -15.43 -58.06 31.09
C PHE A 28 -15.59 -56.61 31.61
N GLU A 29 -14.48 -55.96 31.90
CA GLU A 29 -14.38 -54.57 32.16
C GLU A 29 -13.30 -53.95 31.26
N ILE A 30 -13.79 -53.34 30.15
CA ILE A 30 -12.93 -52.63 29.19
C ILE A 30 -13.02 -51.16 29.49
N ILE A 31 -11.87 -50.51 29.67
CA ILE A 31 -11.76 -49.08 29.89
C ILE A 31 -10.95 -48.44 28.78
N PHE A 32 -11.30 -47.17 28.50
CA PHE A 32 -10.56 -46.28 27.57
C PHE A 32 -9.75 -45.28 28.38
N ASP A 33 -8.61 -44.84 27.85
CA ASP A 33 -7.83 -43.71 28.34
C ASP A 33 -7.46 -42.79 27.17
N PRO A 34 -8.06 -41.58 27.08
CA PRO A 34 -8.99 -40.95 28.05
C PRO A 34 -10.35 -41.67 28.09
N PRO A 35 -11.04 -41.62 29.27
CA PRO A 35 -12.34 -42.25 29.42
C PRO A 35 -13.46 -41.45 28.75
N ASP A 36 -14.57 -42.14 28.43
CA ASP A 36 -15.86 -41.61 27.98
C ASP A 36 -15.83 -40.74 26.74
N GLU A 37 -15.01 -39.72 26.67
CA GLU A 37 -14.95 -38.75 25.59
C GLU A 37 -13.55 -38.16 25.35
N TYR A 38 -13.15 -38.01 24.11
CA TYR A 38 -12.01 -37.17 23.71
C TYR A 38 -12.42 -36.05 22.78
N LYS A 39 -11.98 -34.80 23.10
CA LYS A 39 -12.24 -33.59 22.30
C LYS A 39 -10.98 -33.16 21.59
N PHE A 40 -11.00 -33.23 20.24
CA PHE A 40 -9.91 -32.76 19.39
C PHE A 40 -9.80 -31.23 19.31
N GLY A 41 -10.83 -30.51 19.78
CA GLY A 41 -10.92 -29.06 19.66
C GLY A 41 -11.23 -28.59 18.25
N LYS A 42 -10.84 -27.36 17.96
CA LYS A 42 -10.97 -26.75 16.61
C LYS A 42 -9.78 -27.13 15.75
N ILE A 43 -10.03 -27.66 14.57
CA ILE A 43 -9.01 -28.00 13.57
C ILE A 43 -9.41 -27.37 12.23
N GLU A 44 -8.45 -26.73 11.57
CA GLU A 44 -8.67 -26.16 10.25
C GLU A 44 -9.06 -27.26 9.25
N ILE A 45 -10.03 -26.97 8.39
CA ILE A 45 -10.47 -27.91 7.34
C ILE A 45 -9.27 -28.39 6.50
N ASN A 46 -9.27 -29.70 6.19
CA ASN A 46 -8.20 -30.43 5.52
C ASN A 46 -6.88 -30.59 6.30
N GLN A 47 -6.73 -29.96 7.47
CA GLN A 47 -5.65 -30.30 8.42
C GLN A 47 -6.04 -31.52 9.24
N SER A 48 -5.08 -32.12 9.91
CA SER A 48 -5.34 -33.31 10.73
C SER A 48 -4.53 -33.32 12.02
N ILE A 49 -5.12 -33.91 13.04
CA ILE A 49 -4.46 -34.17 14.32
C ILE A 49 -4.75 -35.61 14.75
N SER A 50 -3.78 -36.26 15.35
CA SER A 50 -3.91 -37.62 15.86
C SER A 50 -3.77 -37.66 17.36
N GLN A 51 -4.60 -38.47 18.01
CA GLN A 51 -4.57 -38.69 19.44
C GLN A 51 -4.44 -40.17 19.75
N ARG A 52 -3.58 -40.50 20.72
CA ARG A 52 -3.46 -41.82 21.28
C ARG A 52 -4.65 -42.10 22.20
N ILE A 53 -5.28 -43.27 22.00
CA ILE A 53 -6.29 -43.84 22.88
C ILE A 53 -5.80 -45.21 23.31
N GLN A 54 -5.79 -45.46 24.63
CA GLN A 54 -5.46 -46.78 25.18
C GLN A 54 -6.75 -47.50 25.54
N ILE A 55 -6.83 -48.76 25.18
CA ILE A 55 -7.94 -49.68 25.47
C ILE A 55 -7.36 -50.73 26.38
N LYS A 56 -7.94 -50.93 27.54
CA LYS A 56 -7.43 -51.87 28.55
C LYS A 56 -8.51 -52.82 29.04
N ASN A 57 -8.19 -54.13 29.00
CA ASN A 57 -8.94 -55.16 29.74
C ASN A 57 -8.45 -55.19 31.18
N THR A 58 -9.28 -54.75 32.12
CA THR A 58 -8.82 -54.56 33.52
C THR A 58 -8.59 -55.85 34.24
N GLU A 59 -8.03 -55.75 35.46
CA GLU A 59 -7.87 -56.90 36.36
C GLU A 59 -9.19 -57.42 36.93
N ASN A 60 -10.29 -56.69 36.80
CA ASN A 60 -11.63 -57.13 37.21
C ASN A 60 -12.29 -58.06 36.22
N SER A 61 -11.79 -58.14 35.00
CA SER A 61 -12.26 -59.07 33.99
C SER A 61 -11.96 -60.51 34.42
N THR A 62 -12.84 -61.43 34.05
CA THR A 62 -12.67 -62.83 34.41
C THR A 62 -11.68 -63.57 33.55
N GLU A 63 -11.57 -63.14 32.26
CA GLU A 63 -10.69 -63.80 31.26
C GLU A 63 -10.23 -62.82 30.16
N ALA A 64 -9.54 -63.34 29.14
CA ALA A 64 -9.13 -62.57 27.98
C ALA A 64 -10.36 -62.11 27.18
N PHE A 65 -10.40 -60.83 26.84
CA PHE A 65 -11.41 -60.27 25.93
C PHE A 65 -11.01 -60.49 24.49
N VAL A 66 -11.95 -61.03 23.68
CA VAL A 66 -11.82 -61.10 22.22
C VAL A 66 -13.05 -60.46 21.63
N GLY A 67 -12.87 -59.39 20.86
CA GLY A 67 -13.96 -58.66 20.27
C GLY A 67 -13.51 -57.80 19.08
N GLU A 68 -14.44 -57.12 18.46
CA GLU A 68 -14.18 -56.24 17.33
C GLU A 68 -14.15 -54.77 17.76
N ILE A 69 -13.15 -54.02 17.25
CA ILE A 69 -13.07 -52.58 17.44
C ILE A 69 -13.55 -51.89 16.15
N LYS A 70 -14.43 -50.87 16.31
CA LYS A 70 -14.97 -50.07 15.23
C LYS A 70 -14.97 -48.60 15.59
N LEU A 71 -14.74 -47.78 14.56
CA LEU A 71 -14.95 -46.33 14.64
C LEU A 71 -16.09 -45.97 13.69
N MET A 72 -17.14 -45.37 14.22
CA MET A 72 -18.42 -45.14 13.53
C MET A 72 -18.85 -43.68 13.56
N ASP A 73 -19.92 -43.38 12.89
CA ASP A 73 -20.74 -42.16 12.88
C ASP A 73 -20.14 -40.95 12.14
N SER A 74 -18.84 -40.90 11.85
CA SER A 74 -18.29 -39.80 11.06
C SER A 74 -17.05 -40.19 10.25
N PRO A 75 -17.00 -39.91 8.94
CA PRO A 75 -15.83 -40.18 8.09
C PRO A 75 -14.64 -39.24 8.37
N ALA A 76 -14.85 -38.19 9.18
CA ALA A 76 -13.79 -37.26 9.56
C ALA A 76 -12.80 -37.87 10.57
N PHE A 77 -13.21 -38.96 11.25
CA PHE A 77 -12.34 -39.69 12.14
C PHE A 77 -11.87 -41.00 11.47
N LYS A 78 -10.58 -41.27 11.61
CA LYS A 78 -9.96 -42.54 11.18
C LYS A 78 -9.11 -43.10 12.32
N MET A 79 -9.01 -44.42 12.40
CA MET A 79 -8.09 -45.07 13.33
C MET A 79 -7.06 -45.90 12.56
N ASP A 80 -5.89 -46.08 13.15
CA ASP A 80 -4.77 -46.85 12.58
C ASP A 80 -4.92 -48.36 12.77
N PHE A 81 -5.87 -48.82 13.56
CA PHE A 81 -6.16 -50.23 13.79
C PHE A 81 -7.66 -50.49 13.68
N SER A 82 -8.02 -51.57 13.00
CA SER A 82 -9.41 -52.04 12.88
C SER A 82 -9.44 -53.60 12.84
N GLY A 83 -10.55 -54.19 13.26
CA GLY A 83 -10.74 -55.61 13.25
C GLY A 83 -10.73 -56.25 14.65
N VAL A 84 -10.28 -57.48 14.77
CA VAL A 84 -10.34 -58.26 16.02
C VAL A 84 -9.28 -57.76 17.01
N LEU A 85 -9.74 -57.35 18.18
CA LEU A 85 -8.95 -56.97 19.34
C LEU A 85 -8.92 -58.14 20.34
N THR A 86 -7.72 -58.63 20.71
CA THR A 86 -7.53 -59.61 21.78
C THR A 86 -6.71 -58.95 22.88
N LEU A 87 -7.25 -58.91 24.09
CA LEU A 87 -6.58 -58.37 25.26
C LEU A 87 -6.63 -59.39 26.40
N GLN A 88 -5.46 -59.83 26.85
CA GLN A 88 -5.36 -60.65 28.07
C GLN A 88 -5.83 -59.82 29.27
N LYS A 89 -6.14 -60.49 30.36
CA LYS A 89 -6.44 -59.83 31.64
C LYS A 89 -5.30 -58.87 32.01
N ASN A 90 -5.64 -57.63 32.31
CA ASN A 90 -4.72 -56.53 32.60
C ASN A 90 -3.82 -56.07 31.43
N GLU A 91 -4.12 -56.51 30.21
CA GLU A 91 -3.43 -56.09 29.00
C GLU A 91 -4.10 -54.85 28.42
N SER A 92 -3.31 -54.00 27.72
CA SER A 92 -3.77 -52.82 27.01
C SER A 92 -3.24 -52.78 25.59
N LYS A 93 -4.00 -52.13 24.70
CA LYS A 93 -3.65 -51.81 23.32
C LYS A 93 -3.75 -50.33 23.10
N GLU A 94 -2.73 -49.77 22.51
CA GLU A 94 -2.75 -48.35 22.02
C GLU A 94 -3.17 -48.30 20.58
N ILE A 95 -4.04 -47.38 20.23
CA ILE A 95 -4.46 -47.00 18.89
C ILE A 95 -4.38 -45.51 18.71
N TYR A 96 -4.27 -45.05 17.48
CA TYR A 96 -4.31 -43.64 17.16
C TYR A 96 -5.58 -43.32 16.38
N VAL A 97 -6.36 -42.35 16.90
CA VAL A 97 -7.50 -41.80 16.20
C VAL A 97 -7.07 -40.45 15.60
N THR A 98 -7.26 -40.31 14.30
CA THR A 98 -6.96 -39.09 13.55
C THR A 98 -8.26 -38.39 13.20
N PHE A 99 -8.36 -37.11 13.57
CA PHE A 99 -9.43 -36.19 13.15
C PHE A 99 -8.97 -35.33 11.98
N ARG A 100 -9.74 -35.34 10.87
CA ARG A 100 -9.51 -34.52 9.68
C ARG A 100 -10.84 -34.02 9.15
N PRO A 101 -11.27 -32.80 9.55
CA PRO A 101 -12.51 -32.22 9.05
C PRO A 101 -12.40 -31.82 7.58
N SER A 102 -13.48 -32.02 6.81
CA SER A 102 -13.60 -31.56 5.41
C SER A 102 -14.44 -30.29 5.28
N GLU A 103 -15.22 -29.95 6.31
CA GLU A 103 -16.13 -28.81 6.34
C GLU A 103 -16.09 -28.12 7.71
N ALA A 104 -16.52 -26.85 7.74
CA ALA A 104 -16.60 -26.06 8.97
C ALA A 104 -17.88 -26.41 9.74
N GLN A 105 -17.83 -27.47 10.54
CA GLN A 105 -18.95 -27.95 11.36
C GLN A 105 -18.44 -28.80 12.55
N GLU A 106 -19.36 -29.16 13.43
CA GLU A 106 -19.11 -30.13 14.50
C GLU A 106 -19.14 -31.57 13.94
N TYR A 107 -18.22 -32.39 14.44
CA TYR A 107 -18.13 -33.80 14.12
C TYR A 107 -18.17 -34.62 15.39
N ASN A 108 -18.97 -35.67 15.38
CA ASN A 108 -19.07 -36.65 16.45
C ASN A 108 -18.79 -38.03 15.87
N GLY A 109 -17.94 -38.76 16.54
CA GLY A 109 -17.63 -40.15 16.22
C GLY A 109 -17.73 -41.02 17.47
N ARG A 110 -17.87 -42.31 17.28
CA ARG A 110 -18.00 -43.27 18.36
C ARG A 110 -17.05 -44.43 18.11
N LEU A 111 -16.14 -44.62 19.05
CA LEU A 111 -15.25 -45.77 19.12
C LEU A 111 -15.92 -46.88 19.95
N THR A 112 -16.13 -48.06 19.38
CA THR A 112 -16.80 -49.15 20.04
C THR A 112 -15.90 -50.36 20.09
N VAL A 113 -16.02 -51.14 21.17
CA VAL A 113 -15.40 -52.45 21.35
C VAL A 113 -16.52 -53.41 21.77
N SER A 114 -16.77 -54.43 20.99
CA SER A 114 -17.85 -55.38 21.24
C SER A 114 -17.43 -56.82 20.91
N ASN A 115 -18.05 -57.81 21.59
CA ASN A 115 -17.83 -59.23 21.32
C ASN A 115 -19.14 -59.93 20.91
N ASP A 116 -19.07 -61.23 20.59
CA ASP A 116 -20.20 -62.06 20.20
C ASP A 116 -21.19 -62.34 21.32
N ASN A 117 -20.86 -61.99 22.59
CA ASN A 117 -21.70 -62.22 23.75
C ASN A 117 -22.49 -60.95 24.15
N ASP A 118 -22.64 -59.99 23.24
CA ASP A 118 -23.32 -58.71 23.44
C ASP A 118 -22.66 -57.79 24.49
N ASP A 119 -21.42 -58.07 24.92
CA ASP A 119 -20.65 -57.08 25.70
C ASP A 119 -20.27 -55.92 24.78
N PHE A 120 -20.58 -54.70 25.25
CA PHE A 120 -20.43 -53.48 24.46
C PHE A 120 -19.83 -52.37 25.32
N PHE A 121 -18.73 -51.81 24.82
CA PHE A 121 -18.01 -50.67 25.46
C PHE A 121 -17.82 -49.57 24.40
N GLU A 122 -18.00 -48.31 24.77
CA GLU A 122 -17.88 -47.19 23.86
C GLU A 122 -17.23 -45.98 24.51
N MET A 123 -16.63 -45.16 23.66
CA MET A 123 -16.23 -43.79 23.97
C MET A 123 -16.54 -42.89 22.78
N TYR A 124 -16.72 -41.60 23.06
CA TYR A 124 -16.98 -40.59 22.06
C TYR A 124 -15.72 -39.86 21.67
N VAL A 125 -15.61 -39.50 20.38
CA VAL A 125 -14.60 -38.60 19.84
C VAL A 125 -15.31 -37.40 19.21
N ARG A 126 -14.90 -36.20 19.55
CA ARG A 126 -15.53 -35.00 19.03
C ARG A 126 -14.49 -34.01 18.53
N GLY A 127 -14.84 -33.26 17.49
CA GLY A 127 -14.01 -32.20 16.96
C GLY A 127 -14.83 -31.17 16.20
N VAL A 128 -14.26 -30.01 16.01
CA VAL A 128 -14.89 -28.92 15.25
C VAL A 128 -13.99 -28.58 14.07
N GLY A 129 -14.50 -28.75 12.85
CA GLY A 129 -13.85 -28.23 11.67
C GLY A 129 -14.09 -26.72 11.59
N VAL A 130 -13.07 -25.95 11.27
CA VAL A 130 -13.15 -24.50 11.14
C VAL A 130 -12.46 -24.02 9.87
N GLY A 131 -12.86 -22.87 9.36
CA GLY A 131 -12.21 -22.24 8.21
C GLY A 131 -10.79 -21.76 8.55
N PRO A 132 -9.91 -21.59 7.54
CA PRO A 132 -8.61 -20.96 7.71
C PRO A 132 -8.78 -19.53 8.19
N VAL A 133 -7.74 -18.97 8.82
CA VAL A 133 -7.70 -17.55 9.15
C VAL A 133 -7.69 -16.76 7.86
N SER A 134 -8.73 -15.95 7.64
CA SER A 134 -8.88 -15.04 6.53
C SER A 134 -8.99 -13.61 7.06
N PHE A 135 -8.22 -12.69 6.51
CA PHE A 135 -8.22 -11.32 6.94
C PHE A 135 -8.03 -10.34 5.78
N SER A 136 -8.45 -9.11 6.00
CA SER A 136 -8.24 -7.99 5.10
C SER A 136 -7.78 -6.76 5.87
N PHE A 137 -7.32 -5.75 5.15
CA PHE A 137 -7.10 -4.41 5.66
C PHE A 137 -7.71 -3.38 4.70
N ASP A 138 -8.23 -2.30 5.25
CA ASP A 138 -8.99 -1.29 4.52
C ASP A 138 -8.14 -0.47 3.54
N LYS A 139 -6.81 -0.43 3.74
CA LYS A 139 -5.87 0.37 2.92
C LYS A 139 -4.59 -0.41 2.63
N THR A 140 -4.22 -0.48 1.35
CA THR A 140 -2.93 -1.06 0.90
C THR A 140 -1.82 -0.02 0.85
N LYS A 141 -2.17 1.28 1.01
CA LYS A 141 -1.25 2.42 1.02
C LYS A 141 -1.68 3.43 2.07
N LEU A 142 -0.71 4.05 2.72
CA LEU A 142 -0.88 5.25 3.54
C LEU A 142 -0.03 6.37 2.93
N GLU A 143 -0.70 7.34 2.32
CA GLU A 143 -0.08 8.48 1.64
C GLU A 143 -0.20 9.73 2.53
N PHE A 144 0.88 10.08 3.20
CA PHE A 144 0.91 11.20 4.15
C PHE A 144 0.94 12.56 3.47
N GLY A 145 1.37 12.61 2.18
CA GLY A 145 1.51 13.85 1.43
C GLY A 145 2.62 14.73 1.99
N LEU A 146 2.40 16.06 1.93
CA LEU A 146 3.32 17.04 2.45
C LEU A 146 3.15 17.21 3.98
N VAL A 147 4.26 17.20 4.70
CA VAL A 147 4.33 17.48 6.15
C VAL A 147 5.49 18.44 6.41
N GLN A 148 5.25 19.52 7.13
CA GLN A 148 6.27 20.55 7.45
C GLN A 148 7.41 19.94 8.28
N PRO A 149 8.64 20.45 8.15
CA PRO A 149 9.74 20.08 9.03
C PRO A 149 9.38 20.35 10.50
N GLY A 150 9.54 19.31 11.35
CA GLY A 150 9.18 19.38 12.77
C GLY A 150 7.75 19.01 13.10
N ASP A 151 6.86 18.95 12.11
CA ASP A 151 5.49 18.48 12.28
C ASP A 151 5.36 16.97 12.05
N SER A 152 4.21 16.43 12.39
CA SER A 152 3.86 15.02 12.15
C SER A 152 2.45 14.91 11.60
N LYS A 153 2.19 13.84 10.86
CA LYS A 153 0.86 13.48 10.35
C LYS A 153 0.55 12.03 10.67
N ASP A 154 -0.69 11.79 11.11
CA ASP A 154 -1.18 10.48 11.50
C ASP A 154 -2.18 9.96 10.47
N LEU A 155 -2.07 8.69 10.12
CA LEU A 155 -3.05 7.97 9.30
C LEU A 155 -3.32 6.60 9.91
N GLU A 156 -4.56 6.15 9.74
CA GLU A 156 -5.04 4.89 10.30
C GLU A 156 -5.19 3.82 9.23
N VAL A 157 -5.00 2.57 9.65
CA VAL A 157 -5.35 1.38 8.90
C VAL A 157 -6.06 0.39 9.81
N ASN A 158 -7.14 -0.19 9.31
CA ASN A 158 -7.96 -1.15 10.03
C ASN A 158 -7.70 -2.56 9.51
N PHE A 159 -7.41 -3.50 10.42
CA PHE A 159 -7.26 -4.92 10.16
C PHE A 159 -8.54 -5.64 10.57
N ILE A 160 -9.06 -6.48 9.71
CA ILE A 160 -10.34 -7.17 9.89
C ILE A 160 -10.07 -8.67 9.84
N ASN A 161 -10.37 -9.38 10.92
CA ASN A 161 -10.42 -10.84 10.90
C ASN A 161 -11.82 -11.24 10.41
N GLU A 162 -11.90 -11.91 9.27
CA GLU A 162 -13.17 -12.22 8.62
C GLU A 162 -14.04 -13.14 9.50
N VAL A 163 -15.36 -13.00 9.42
CA VAL A 163 -16.33 -13.82 10.17
C VAL A 163 -16.16 -15.33 9.88
N SER A 164 -15.69 -15.69 8.68
CA SER A 164 -15.42 -17.06 8.27
C SER A 164 -14.18 -17.68 8.91
N SER A 165 -13.34 -16.88 9.57
CA SER A 165 -12.15 -17.36 10.27
C SER A 165 -12.52 -18.24 11.44
N GLY A 166 -11.86 -19.38 11.57
CA GLY A 166 -12.07 -20.28 12.71
C GLY A 166 -11.28 -19.93 13.95
N PHE A 167 -10.27 -19.07 13.81
CA PHE A 167 -9.30 -18.72 14.83
C PHE A 167 -9.09 -17.22 14.91
N ASP A 168 -8.49 -16.79 15.99
CA ASP A 168 -8.02 -15.43 16.12
C ASP A 168 -6.92 -15.15 15.11
N LEU A 169 -6.92 -13.93 14.53
CA LEU A 169 -5.86 -13.43 13.69
C LEU A 169 -4.73 -12.92 14.60
N GLU A 170 -3.55 -13.48 14.43
CA GLU A 170 -2.35 -13.03 15.11
C GLU A 170 -1.49 -12.25 14.12
N LEU A 171 -1.16 -11.01 14.44
CA LEU A 171 -0.33 -10.12 13.65
C LEU A 171 0.94 -9.73 14.40
N VAL A 172 2.07 -9.68 13.68
CA VAL A 172 3.30 -9.00 14.12
C VAL A 172 3.62 -7.91 13.11
N LEU A 173 3.71 -6.68 13.61
CA LEU A 173 3.83 -5.45 12.83
C LEU A 173 5.23 -4.86 12.97
N SER A 174 5.81 -4.40 11.85
CA SER A 174 7.10 -3.72 11.89
C SER A 174 7.26 -2.72 10.75
N ILE A 175 7.89 -1.58 11.05
CA ILE A 175 8.29 -0.57 10.06
C ILE A 175 9.78 -0.30 10.26
N PRO A 176 10.67 -0.71 9.33
CA PRO A 176 12.10 -0.41 9.42
C PRO A 176 12.39 1.02 8.97
N SER A 177 12.05 2.00 9.79
CA SER A 177 12.18 3.43 9.46
C SER A 177 12.32 4.30 10.71
N SER A 178 12.99 5.44 10.58
CA SER A 178 12.98 6.53 11.54
C SER A 178 11.86 7.53 11.31
N ASP A 179 11.35 7.62 10.04
CA ASP A 179 10.35 8.60 9.65
C ASP A 179 8.92 8.14 9.92
N PHE A 180 8.70 6.81 9.98
CA PHE A 180 7.38 6.23 10.23
C PHE A 180 7.41 5.42 11.53
N THR A 181 6.41 5.64 12.38
CA THR A 181 6.25 4.91 13.65
C THR A 181 4.81 4.47 13.84
N ILE A 182 4.61 3.31 14.49
CA ILE A 182 3.27 2.90 14.94
C ILE A 182 3.05 3.53 16.31
N LEU A 183 1.97 4.28 16.46
CA LEU A 183 1.65 4.91 17.73
C LEU A 183 1.28 3.86 18.78
N GLY A 184 1.66 4.13 20.05
CA GLY A 184 1.44 3.22 21.16
C GLY A 184 2.40 2.03 21.20
N GLU A 185 3.45 2.03 20.37
CA GLU A 185 4.45 0.95 20.29
C GLU A 185 3.84 -0.45 20.02
N VAL A 186 2.72 -0.47 19.30
CA VAL A 186 2.00 -1.71 18.97
C VAL A 186 2.82 -2.53 17.98
N THR A 187 3.39 -3.63 18.46
CA THR A 187 4.18 -4.57 17.64
C THR A 187 3.43 -5.87 17.33
N SER A 188 2.34 -6.16 18.05
CA SER A 188 1.51 -7.34 17.83
C SER A 188 0.05 -7.06 18.14
N LEU A 189 -0.84 -7.76 17.44
CA LEU A 189 -2.29 -7.73 17.63
C LEU A 189 -2.84 -9.14 17.62
N THR A 190 -3.88 -9.38 18.43
CA THR A 190 -4.71 -10.59 18.37
C THR A 190 -6.15 -10.14 18.17
N ILE A 191 -6.72 -10.49 17.01
CA ILE A 191 -8.05 -10.03 16.61
C ILE A 191 -8.98 -11.25 16.51
N PRO A 192 -10.02 -11.36 17.35
CA PRO A 192 -10.98 -12.44 17.30
C PRO A 192 -11.71 -12.50 15.94
N ALA A 193 -12.16 -13.69 15.54
CA ALA A 193 -12.92 -13.87 14.31
C ALA A 193 -14.15 -12.95 14.27
N GLY A 194 -14.36 -12.26 13.14
CA GLY A 194 -15.43 -11.29 12.93
C GLY A 194 -15.21 -9.93 13.62
N GLN A 195 -14.05 -9.68 14.21
CA GLN A 195 -13.69 -8.40 14.82
C GLN A 195 -12.63 -7.68 13.99
N SER A 196 -12.40 -6.41 14.33
CA SER A 196 -11.38 -5.58 13.69
C SER A 196 -10.64 -4.73 14.71
N GLU A 197 -9.39 -4.39 14.36
CA GLU A 197 -8.52 -3.49 15.14
C GLU A 197 -7.87 -2.47 14.25
N THR A 198 -7.77 -1.24 14.72
CA THR A 198 -7.16 -0.11 14.00
C THR A 198 -5.85 0.25 14.65
N ILE A 199 -4.82 0.45 13.81
CA ILE A 199 -3.56 1.06 14.24
C ILE A 199 -3.40 2.43 13.60
N THR A 200 -2.68 3.31 14.27
CA THR A 200 -2.29 4.62 13.77
C THR A 200 -0.80 4.61 13.44
N VAL A 201 -0.47 4.97 12.21
CA VAL A 201 0.91 5.19 11.76
C VAL A 201 1.16 6.68 11.70
N ARG A 202 2.24 7.14 12.33
CA ARG A 202 2.73 8.53 12.31
C ARG A 202 3.87 8.67 11.32
N TYR A 203 3.81 9.69 10.51
CA TYR A 203 4.91 10.17 9.68
C TYR A 203 5.49 11.45 10.27
N THR A 204 6.79 11.47 10.55
CA THR A 204 7.56 12.63 10.97
C THR A 204 8.77 12.73 10.04
N PRO A 205 8.77 13.66 9.08
CA PRO A 205 9.83 13.71 8.07
C PRO A 205 11.18 14.10 8.65
N THR A 206 12.21 13.34 8.31
CA THR A 206 13.63 13.65 8.60
C THR A 206 14.44 13.91 7.33
N ILE A 207 13.89 13.49 6.18
CA ILE A 207 14.47 13.69 4.84
C ILE A 207 13.40 14.15 3.86
N SER A 208 13.80 14.69 2.71
CA SER A 208 12.91 15.31 1.72
C SER A 208 11.78 14.40 1.21
N SER A 209 12.02 13.10 1.13
CA SER A 209 10.96 12.13 0.79
C SER A 209 11.26 10.77 1.42
N SER A 210 10.22 10.07 1.84
CA SER A 210 10.35 8.76 2.45
C SER A 210 9.29 7.82 1.90
N SER A 211 9.72 6.60 1.54
CA SER A 211 8.85 5.50 1.14
C SER A 211 9.31 4.21 1.82
N LYS A 212 8.41 3.58 2.56
CA LYS A 212 8.66 2.37 3.36
C LYS A 212 7.48 1.42 3.28
N SER A 213 7.64 0.26 3.90
CA SER A 213 6.56 -0.71 4.05
C SER A 213 6.32 -1.02 5.52
N LEU A 214 5.08 -0.93 5.95
CA LEU A 214 4.61 -1.63 7.15
C LEU A 214 4.51 -3.11 6.80
N LYS A 215 5.35 -3.93 7.42
CA LYS A 215 5.33 -5.38 7.28
C LYS A 215 4.34 -5.98 8.27
N VAL A 216 3.53 -6.92 7.78
CA VAL A 216 2.48 -7.60 8.54
C VAL A 216 2.73 -9.10 8.44
N VAL A 217 3.38 -9.68 9.46
CA VAL A 217 3.50 -11.13 9.61
C VAL A 217 2.23 -11.64 10.28
N HIS A 218 1.67 -12.76 9.82
CA HIS A 218 0.37 -13.26 10.24
C HIS A 218 0.30 -14.78 10.23
N ASN A 219 -0.70 -15.35 10.93
CA ASN A 219 -0.94 -16.78 11.07
C ASN A 219 -1.92 -17.36 10.01
N SER A 220 -2.33 -16.59 9.01
CA SER A 220 -3.18 -17.11 7.92
C SER A 220 -2.42 -18.13 7.07
N SER A 221 -3.04 -19.28 6.80
CA SER A 221 -2.51 -20.33 5.94
C SER A 221 -2.78 -20.10 4.44
N ILE A 222 -3.70 -19.18 4.11
CA ILE A 222 -4.16 -18.91 2.74
C ILE A 222 -3.64 -17.58 2.17
N ILE A 223 -3.10 -16.70 2.99
CA ILE A 223 -2.51 -15.41 2.57
C ILE A 223 -0.99 -15.52 2.69
N THR A 224 -0.28 -14.99 1.69
CA THR A 224 1.19 -15.01 1.73
C THR A 224 1.71 -14.08 2.81
N SER A 225 2.53 -14.61 3.71
CA SER A 225 3.18 -13.86 4.77
C SER A 225 4.65 -13.56 4.42
N PRO A 226 5.18 -12.32 4.68
CA PRO A 226 4.44 -11.19 5.22
C PRO A 226 3.59 -10.47 4.17
N ALA A 227 2.42 -10.00 4.56
CA ALA A 227 1.70 -8.97 3.83
C ALA A 227 2.35 -7.59 4.07
N SER A 228 2.02 -6.60 3.23
CA SER A 228 2.62 -5.28 3.36
C SER A 228 1.68 -4.14 2.98
N ILE A 229 1.84 -2.99 3.65
CA ILE A 229 1.16 -1.74 3.34
C ILE A 229 2.24 -0.71 3.01
N THR A 230 2.11 -0.06 1.85
CA THR A 230 3.06 0.97 1.42
C THR A 230 2.82 2.27 2.19
N LEU A 231 3.89 2.85 2.72
CA LEU A 231 3.89 4.14 3.40
C LEU A 231 4.68 5.13 2.56
N SER A 232 4.13 6.33 2.32
CA SER A 232 4.84 7.39 1.61
C SER A 232 4.54 8.76 2.19
N GLY A 233 5.56 9.61 2.29
CA GLY A 233 5.45 10.98 2.77
C GLY A 233 6.55 11.86 2.22
N ILE A 234 6.31 13.16 2.17
CA ILE A 234 7.22 14.17 1.64
C ILE A 234 7.34 15.27 2.69
N MET A 235 8.57 15.67 3.01
CA MET A 235 8.81 16.87 3.81
C MET A 235 8.48 18.10 2.99
N ASP A 236 7.61 18.96 3.50
CA ASP A 236 7.23 20.19 2.81
C ASP A 236 8.31 21.27 2.97
N ILE A 237 9.12 21.42 1.94
CA ILE A 237 10.17 22.44 1.86
C ILE A 237 9.76 23.60 0.93
N SER A 238 8.47 23.75 0.59
CA SER A 238 8.01 24.78 -0.34
C SER A 238 8.38 26.19 0.11
N SER A 239 8.28 26.49 1.39
CA SER A 239 8.65 27.79 1.94
C SER A 239 10.14 28.11 1.80
N GLU A 240 11.02 27.12 1.97
CA GLU A 240 12.46 27.27 1.76
C GLU A 240 12.76 27.53 0.28
N ILE A 241 12.17 26.74 -0.64
CA ILE A 241 12.36 26.92 -2.08
C ILE A 241 11.86 28.30 -2.52
N LEU A 242 10.69 28.74 -2.05
CA LEU A 242 10.15 30.06 -2.36
C LEU A 242 11.03 31.20 -1.80
N SER A 243 11.64 31.01 -0.64
CA SER A 243 12.62 31.96 -0.10
C SER A 243 13.85 32.10 -1.00
N ASP A 244 14.38 30.98 -1.53
CA ASP A 244 15.49 31.01 -2.49
C ASP A 244 15.09 31.69 -3.81
N ILE A 245 13.84 31.53 -4.28
CA ILE A 245 13.32 32.21 -5.47
C ILE A 245 13.22 33.72 -5.22
N THR A 246 12.69 34.15 -4.06
CA THR A 246 12.61 35.56 -3.68
C THR A 246 14.00 36.19 -3.65
N LYS A 247 14.94 35.52 -2.99
CA LYS A 247 16.34 35.96 -2.97
C LYS A 247 16.93 36.09 -4.38
N GLY A 248 16.62 35.14 -5.26
CA GLY A 248 17.06 35.18 -6.66
C GLY A 248 16.56 36.41 -7.40
N TRP A 249 15.30 36.81 -7.19
CA TRP A 249 14.74 38.04 -7.79
C TRP A 249 15.35 39.32 -7.16
N ASP A 250 15.55 39.37 -5.85
CA ASP A 250 16.20 40.51 -5.18
C ASP A 250 17.62 40.72 -5.76
N GLU A 251 18.40 39.64 -5.90
CA GLU A 251 19.72 39.67 -6.49
C GLU A 251 19.67 40.08 -7.99
N PHE A 252 18.64 39.67 -8.74
CA PHE A 252 18.43 40.06 -10.13
C PHE A 252 18.15 41.57 -10.25
N GLU A 253 17.26 42.11 -9.41
CA GLU A 253 16.91 43.52 -9.40
C GLU A 253 18.12 44.41 -9.01
N ASP A 254 18.99 43.88 -8.14
CA ASP A 254 20.28 44.49 -7.79
C ASP A 254 21.36 44.37 -8.87
N ASN A 255 21.05 43.75 -10.01
CA ASN A 255 21.95 43.40 -11.13
C ASN A 255 23.08 42.43 -10.77
N ASN A 256 22.94 41.65 -9.68
CA ASN A 256 23.85 40.60 -9.26
C ASN A 256 23.48 39.27 -9.95
N TYR A 257 23.49 39.22 -11.28
CA TYR A 257 22.95 38.10 -12.07
C TYR A 257 23.62 36.78 -11.76
N SER A 258 24.92 36.77 -11.51
CA SER A 258 25.66 35.56 -11.14
C SER A 258 25.18 34.95 -9.82
N GLU A 259 24.91 35.73 -8.79
CA GLU A 259 24.35 35.24 -7.52
C GLU A 259 22.87 34.86 -7.69
N SER A 260 22.10 35.66 -8.42
CA SER A 260 20.72 35.36 -8.82
C SER A 260 20.60 33.96 -9.46
N MET A 261 21.46 33.63 -10.43
CA MET A 261 21.52 32.31 -11.04
C MET A 261 21.73 31.20 -10.00
N LYS A 262 22.65 31.41 -9.03
CA LYS A 262 22.90 30.40 -7.98
C LYS A 262 21.66 30.15 -7.11
N SER A 263 20.95 31.22 -6.73
CA SER A 263 19.72 31.13 -5.93
C SER A 263 18.62 30.38 -6.69
N PHE A 264 18.39 30.69 -7.98
CA PHE A 264 17.42 29.97 -8.79
C PHE A 264 17.81 28.50 -9.04
N ILE A 265 19.09 28.21 -9.29
CA ILE A 265 19.59 26.82 -9.47
C ILE A 265 19.38 26.03 -8.17
N LYS A 266 19.64 26.64 -7.00
CA LYS A 266 19.41 26.01 -5.70
C LYS A 266 17.93 25.65 -5.55
N ALA A 267 17.03 26.61 -5.80
CA ALA A 267 15.59 26.40 -5.77
C ALA A 267 15.12 25.28 -6.72
N MET A 268 15.61 25.26 -7.97
CA MET A 268 15.31 24.20 -8.94
C MET A 268 15.77 22.83 -8.46
N ASN A 269 16.98 22.72 -7.87
CA ASN A 269 17.50 21.46 -7.37
C ASN A 269 16.66 20.92 -6.20
N GLN A 270 16.20 21.79 -5.31
CA GLN A 270 15.31 21.42 -4.22
C GLN A 270 13.93 20.99 -4.74
N ALA A 271 13.35 21.70 -5.72
CA ALA A 271 12.05 21.38 -6.28
C ALA A 271 11.99 20.04 -7.04
N ARG A 272 13.13 19.53 -7.53
CA ARG A 272 13.19 18.25 -8.26
C ARG A 272 12.84 17.01 -7.45
N VAL A 273 12.74 17.09 -6.12
CA VAL A 273 12.47 15.93 -5.25
C VAL A 273 11.07 15.35 -5.44
N SER A 274 10.12 16.12 -5.98
CA SER A 274 8.77 15.66 -6.24
C SER A 274 8.05 16.55 -7.25
N SER A 275 7.23 15.96 -8.11
CA SER A 275 6.34 16.67 -9.05
C SER A 275 5.33 17.60 -8.38
N ILE A 276 5.09 17.46 -7.08
CA ILE A 276 4.25 18.38 -6.30
C ILE A 276 4.82 19.82 -6.31
N TYR A 277 6.11 19.98 -6.62
CA TYR A 277 6.79 21.26 -6.72
C TYR A 277 6.99 21.74 -8.17
N ASP A 278 6.36 21.12 -9.19
CA ASP A 278 6.56 21.49 -10.60
C ASP A 278 6.31 22.97 -10.87
N THR A 279 5.26 23.55 -10.28
CA THR A 279 4.99 24.99 -10.42
C THR A 279 6.11 25.84 -9.79
N ILE A 280 6.67 25.41 -8.66
CA ILE A 280 7.76 26.12 -7.99
C ILE A 280 9.06 25.95 -8.79
N TYR A 281 9.28 24.78 -9.37
CA TYR A 281 10.39 24.52 -10.27
C TYR A 281 10.37 25.45 -11.48
N ASP A 282 9.22 25.63 -12.14
CA ASP A 282 9.08 26.53 -13.28
C ASP A 282 9.25 28.00 -12.88
N LYS A 283 8.82 28.42 -11.68
CA LYS A 283 9.11 29.77 -11.18
C LYS A 283 10.62 30.01 -11.05
N ALA A 284 11.35 29.04 -10.54
CA ALA A 284 12.81 29.15 -10.43
C ALA A 284 13.48 29.13 -11.82
N MET A 285 13.01 28.27 -12.73
CA MET A 285 13.52 28.18 -14.10
C MET A 285 13.24 29.49 -14.89
N HIS A 286 12.09 30.11 -14.69
CA HIS A 286 11.75 31.43 -15.22
C HIS A 286 12.78 32.49 -14.78
N GLY A 287 13.07 32.57 -13.47
CA GLY A 287 14.08 33.51 -12.94
C GLY A 287 15.48 33.22 -13.45
N LEU A 288 15.86 31.94 -13.54
CA LEU A 288 17.15 31.53 -14.12
C LEU A 288 17.26 31.94 -15.58
N GLY A 289 16.19 31.84 -16.37
CA GLY A 289 16.16 32.30 -17.77
C GLY A 289 16.51 33.78 -17.90
N TRP A 290 15.89 34.64 -17.08
CA TRP A 290 16.18 36.06 -17.08
C TRP A 290 17.59 36.38 -16.57
N SER A 291 18.06 35.69 -15.52
CA SER A 291 19.42 35.92 -14.99
C SER A 291 20.50 35.55 -16.02
N LEU A 292 20.32 34.43 -16.74
CA LEU A 292 21.19 34.04 -17.85
C LEU A 292 21.21 35.05 -18.98
N LEU A 293 20.05 35.64 -19.31
CA LEU A 293 19.93 36.63 -20.37
C LEU A 293 20.73 37.93 -20.06
N PHE A 294 20.75 38.35 -18.79
CA PHE A 294 21.41 39.54 -18.34
C PHE A 294 22.86 39.35 -17.86
N GLU A 295 23.25 38.13 -17.55
CA GLU A 295 24.65 37.81 -17.31
C GLU A 295 25.45 37.95 -18.61
N ARG A 296 26.29 38.94 -18.67
CA ARG A 296 27.09 39.28 -19.88
C ARG A 296 28.18 38.23 -20.10
N GLY A 297 27.79 37.17 -20.80
CA GLY A 297 28.66 36.06 -21.16
C GLY A 297 28.71 35.84 -22.68
N THR A 298 28.88 34.60 -23.07
CA THR A 298 28.92 34.14 -24.45
C THR A 298 27.52 33.94 -25.04
N ASN A 299 27.42 33.72 -26.38
CA ASN A 299 26.18 33.30 -27.05
C ASN A 299 25.56 32.04 -26.38
N ASP A 300 26.32 31.27 -25.62
CA ASP A 300 25.82 30.10 -24.90
C ASP A 300 24.87 30.48 -23.77
N TYR A 301 25.04 31.64 -23.12
CA TYR A 301 24.10 32.14 -22.13
C TYR A 301 22.73 32.51 -22.75
N ALA A 302 22.75 33.13 -23.94
CA ALA A 302 21.51 33.43 -24.65
C ALA A 302 20.74 32.17 -25.06
N LEU A 303 21.46 31.15 -25.54
CA LEU A 303 20.85 29.86 -25.86
C LEU A 303 20.36 29.13 -24.62
N ALA A 304 21.12 29.15 -23.53
CA ALA A 304 20.70 28.55 -22.27
C ALA A 304 19.44 29.25 -21.70
N SER A 305 19.39 30.58 -21.77
CA SER A 305 18.21 31.39 -21.43
C SER A 305 16.99 30.98 -22.25
N TYR A 306 17.14 30.95 -23.58
CA TYR A 306 16.09 30.54 -24.51
C TYR A 306 15.55 29.13 -24.17
N ASN A 307 16.42 28.15 -23.91
CA ASN A 307 16.03 26.79 -23.58
C ASN A 307 15.28 26.70 -22.24
N ASN A 308 15.66 27.48 -21.22
CA ASN A 308 14.93 27.55 -19.97
C ASN A 308 13.53 28.12 -20.17
N PHE A 309 13.40 29.24 -20.88
CA PHE A 309 12.10 29.83 -21.18
C PHE A 309 11.22 28.92 -22.04
N LEU A 310 11.80 28.24 -23.05
CA LEU A 310 11.08 27.28 -23.88
C LEU A 310 10.55 26.10 -23.06
N SER A 311 11.34 25.60 -22.11
CA SER A 311 10.91 24.55 -21.19
C SER A 311 9.75 25.01 -20.32
N CYS A 312 9.83 26.19 -19.70
CA CYS A 312 8.72 26.78 -18.93
C CYS A 312 7.45 26.95 -19.78
N ALA A 313 7.58 27.45 -21.01
CA ALA A 313 6.45 27.64 -21.90
C ALA A 313 5.75 26.32 -22.26
N ASN A 314 6.53 25.25 -22.46
CA ASN A 314 6.02 23.91 -22.76
C ASN A 314 5.37 23.24 -21.55
N ASN A 315 5.88 23.44 -20.34
CA ASN A 315 5.33 22.87 -19.10
C ASN A 315 3.97 23.48 -18.74
N ASN A 316 3.81 24.78 -18.99
CA ASN A 316 2.58 25.54 -18.75
C ASN A 316 2.05 25.49 -17.30
N PHE A 317 2.96 25.45 -16.30
CA PHE A 317 2.60 25.45 -14.88
C PHE A 317 2.55 26.85 -14.26
N LEU A 318 3.03 27.87 -14.97
CA LEU A 318 3.08 29.23 -14.47
C LEU A 318 1.73 29.96 -14.59
N PRO A 319 1.42 30.89 -13.66
CA PRO A 319 0.26 31.76 -13.82
C PRO A 319 0.43 32.69 -15.03
N MET A 320 -0.70 33.14 -15.60
CA MET A 320 -0.78 33.86 -16.88
C MET A 320 0.27 35.00 -17.01
N ASN A 321 0.40 35.85 -16.01
CA ASN A 321 1.34 36.98 -16.06
C ASN A 321 2.79 36.47 -16.23
N SER A 322 3.23 35.53 -15.40
CA SER A 322 4.57 34.94 -15.50
C SER A 322 4.79 34.17 -16.80
N TYR A 323 3.73 33.58 -17.35
CA TYR A 323 3.79 32.91 -18.64
C TYR A 323 4.12 33.87 -19.79
N PHE A 324 3.54 35.09 -19.81
CA PHE A 324 3.89 36.09 -20.81
C PHE A 324 5.29 36.69 -20.61
N ASP A 325 5.78 36.75 -19.37
CA ASP A 325 7.19 37.08 -19.11
C ASP A 325 8.13 36.02 -19.69
N VAL A 326 7.74 34.73 -19.59
CA VAL A 326 8.48 33.63 -20.23
C VAL A 326 8.47 33.77 -21.75
N LEU A 327 7.32 34.06 -22.38
CA LEU A 327 7.24 34.26 -23.82
C LEU A 327 8.06 35.48 -24.31
N ALA A 328 8.06 36.58 -23.56
CA ALA A 328 8.94 37.73 -23.82
C ALA A 328 10.41 37.31 -23.73
N GLY A 329 10.77 36.51 -22.74
CA GLY A 329 12.09 35.91 -22.57
C GLY A 329 12.49 35.02 -23.76
N VAL A 330 11.58 34.14 -24.24
CA VAL A 330 11.79 33.35 -25.49
C VAL A 330 12.10 34.24 -26.67
N ALA A 331 11.32 35.30 -26.85
CA ALA A 331 11.50 36.21 -28.00
C ALA A 331 12.86 36.93 -27.94
N ILE A 332 13.18 37.51 -26.77
CA ILE A 332 14.39 38.35 -26.60
C ILE A 332 15.66 37.49 -26.60
N SER A 333 15.70 36.36 -25.86
CA SER A 333 16.87 35.49 -25.84
C SER A 333 17.06 34.72 -27.14
N GLY A 334 15.95 34.38 -27.81
CA GLY A 334 15.97 33.64 -29.07
C GLY A 334 16.65 34.38 -30.19
N VAL A 335 16.45 35.72 -30.31
CA VAL A 335 17.12 36.51 -31.34
C VAL A 335 18.63 36.68 -31.12
N LEU A 336 19.08 36.59 -29.89
CA LEU A 336 20.51 36.62 -29.58
C LEU A 336 21.25 35.34 -29.95
N ALA A 337 20.52 34.26 -30.24
CA ALA A 337 21.05 32.96 -30.63
C ALA A 337 20.35 32.41 -31.91
N LEU A 338 19.98 33.26 -32.86
CA LEU A 338 19.15 32.95 -34.05
C LEU A 338 19.63 31.76 -34.84
N GLU A 339 20.94 31.54 -34.95
CA GLU A 339 21.50 30.39 -35.66
C GLU A 339 21.16 29.03 -35.04
N ARG A 340 20.75 29.03 -33.75
CA ARG A 340 20.50 27.84 -32.92
C ARG A 340 19.08 27.78 -32.36
N THR A 341 18.21 28.69 -32.79
CA THR A 341 16.84 28.82 -32.30
C THR A 341 15.82 28.80 -33.45
N SER A 342 14.54 28.81 -33.17
CA SER A 342 13.47 28.81 -34.17
C SER A 342 12.92 30.22 -34.39
N PRO A 343 13.23 30.88 -35.48
CA PRO A 343 12.70 32.23 -35.78
C PRO A 343 11.18 32.27 -35.81
N THR A 344 10.53 31.24 -36.35
CA THR A 344 9.04 31.16 -36.39
C THR A 344 8.46 31.08 -34.98
N PHE A 345 9.12 30.38 -34.04
CA PHE A 345 8.67 30.32 -32.67
C PHE A 345 8.90 31.67 -31.93
N ILE A 346 10.01 32.34 -32.20
CA ILE A 346 10.29 33.71 -31.71
C ILE A 346 9.18 34.67 -32.14
N ILE A 347 8.80 34.65 -33.43
CA ILE A 347 7.71 35.47 -33.97
C ILE A 347 6.39 35.15 -33.26
N SER A 348 6.08 33.85 -33.08
CA SER A 348 4.86 33.41 -32.41
C SER A 348 4.81 33.87 -30.97
N ALA A 349 5.90 33.72 -30.21
CA ALA A 349 6.01 34.15 -28.82
C ALA A 349 5.84 35.68 -28.70
N ALA A 350 6.54 36.45 -29.54
CA ALA A 350 6.41 37.91 -29.59
C ALA A 350 4.97 38.34 -29.93
N ASN A 351 4.32 37.68 -30.91
CA ASN A 351 2.93 37.96 -31.24
C ASN A 351 2.00 37.74 -30.07
N SER A 352 2.14 36.62 -29.36
CA SER A 352 1.32 36.32 -28.18
C SER A 352 1.44 37.41 -27.12
N VAL A 353 2.68 37.81 -26.78
CA VAL A 353 2.91 38.89 -25.79
C VAL A 353 2.31 40.20 -26.27
N LEU A 354 2.58 40.64 -27.52
CA LEU A 354 2.15 41.96 -28.03
C LEU A 354 0.64 42.06 -28.27
N THR A 355 -0.03 40.92 -28.48
CA THR A 355 -1.49 40.86 -28.64
C THR A 355 -2.19 41.01 -27.30
N GLU A 356 -1.75 40.26 -26.29
CA GLU A 356 -2.38 40.27 -24.97
C GLU A 356 -1.94 41.50 -24.14
N TYR A 357 -0.67 41.86 -24.24
CA TYR A 357 -0.08 42.98 -23.52
C TYR A 357 0.63 43.95 -24.49
N PRO A 358 -0.11 44.81 -25.22
CA PRO A 358 0.49 45.77 -26.21
C PRO A 358 1.54 46.70 -25.58
N ASN A 359 1.42 47.01 -24.32
CA ASN A 359 2.35 47.81 -23.53
C ASN A 359 3.14 46.97 -22.54
N TYR A 360 3.51 45.75 -22.91
CA TYR A 360 4.25 44.85 -22.05
C TYR A 360 5.44 45.52 -21.38
N GLN A 361 5.61 45.26 -20.09
CA GLN A 361 6.74 45.71 -19.29
C GLN A 361 7.11 44.62 -18.28
N PHE A 362 8.37 44.22 -18.26
CA PHE A 362 8.84 43.17 -17.34
C PHE A 362 8.93 43.70 -15.92
N THR A 363 8.26 43.06 -14.98
CA THR A 363 8.08 43.53 -13.59
C THR A 363 9.40 43.71 -12.86
N HIS A 364 10.32 42.75 -12.98
CA HIS A 364 11.60 42.77 -12.29
C HIS A 364 12.66 43.65 -12.96
N LYS A 365 12.41 44.13 -14.19
CA LYS A 365 13.29 45.07 -14.88
C LYS A 365 12.52 45.89 -15.90
N VAL A 366 11.99 47.00 -15.44
CA VAL A 366 11.09 47.90 -16.20
C VAL A 366 11.68 48.45 -17.52
N SER A 367 13.01 48.48 -17.63
CA SER A 367 13.69 48.81 -18.87
C SER A 367 13.42 47.83 -20.00
N VAL A 368 13.09 46.57 -19.67
CA VAL A 368 12.65 45.52 -20.64
C VAL A 368 11.15 45.68 -20.86
N ASN A 369 10.78 45.99 -22.09
CA ASN A 369 9.39 46.28 -22.38
C ASN A 369 8.99 45.83 -23.84
N TYR A 370 7.76 46.16 -24.21
CA TYR A 370 7.17 45.79 -25.50
C TYR A 370 8.06 46.12 -26.71
N LYS A 371 8.91 47.20 -26.65
CA LYS A 371 9.81 47.57 -27.76
C LYS A 371 10.87 46.48 -27.98
N HIS A 372 11.43 45.91 -26.93
CA HIS A 372 12.40 44.83 -27.01
C HIS A 372 11.74 43.55 -27.62
N VAL A 373 10.52 43.23 -27.22
CA VAL A 373 9.75 42.10 -27.74
C VAL A 373 9.45 42.31 -29.24
N ARG A 374 9.03 43.56 -29.65
CA ARG A 374 8.76 43.90 -31.03
C ARG A 374 10.03 43.91 -31.88
N MET A 375 11.13 44.44 -31.35
CA MET A 375 12.44 44.36 -32.04
C MET A 375 12.87 42.94 -32.27
N SER A 376 12.65 42.00 -31.34
CA SER A 376 12.92 40.58 -31.50
C SER A 376 12.08 39.98 -32.66
N LYS A 377 10.82 40.40 -32.78
CA LYS A 377 9.96 40.02 -33.90
C LYS A 377 10.49 40.54 -35.23
N VAL A 378 10.92 41.81 -35.30
CA VAL A 378 11.55 42.42 -36.48
C VAL A 378 12.77 41.63 -36.92
N GLN A 379 13.68 41.36 -35.99
CA GLN A 379 14.94 40.64 -36.25
C GLN A 379 14.69 39.22 -36.75
N ALA A 380 13.70 38.52 -36.16
CA ALA A 380 13.33 37.16 -36.58
C ALA A 380 12.72 37.14 -38.00
N HIS A 381 11.81 38.08 -38.34
CA HIS A 381 11.29 38.25 -39.71
C HIS A 381 12.41 38.57 -40.70
N TYR A 382 13.31 39.48 -40.33
CA TYR A 382 14.45 39.82 -41.19
C TYR A 382 15.33 38.59 -41.48
N TYR A 383 15.64 37.80 -40.46
CA TYR A 383 16.51 36.63 -40.53
C TYR A 383 15.97 35.57 -41.51
N ILE A 384 14.65 35.38 -41.58
CA ILE A 384 14.01 34.40 -42.49
C ILE A 384 13.66 35.01 -43.87
N GLY A 385 14.08 36.25 -44.14
CA GLY A 385 13.87 36.92 -45.44
C GLY A 385 12.48 37.54 -45.63
N GLU A 386 11.67 37.62 -44.57
CA GLU A 386 10.34 38.26 -44.59
C GLU A 386 10.46 39.78 -44.41
N TYR A 387 11.19 40.44 -45.32
CA TYR A 387 11.55 41.86 -45.18
C TYR A 387 10.36 42.82 -45.18
N THR A 388 9.27 42.49 -45.85
CA THR A 388 8.03 43.30 -45.80
C THR A 388 7.39 43.26 -44.42
N ASN A 389 7.36 42.06 -43.79
CA ASN A 389 6.84 41.91 -42.42
C ASN A 389 7.74 42.65 -41.42
N ALA A 390 9.06 42.50 -41.55
CA ALA A 390 10.03 43.20 -40.73
C ALA A 390 9.92 44.72 -40.84
N ALA A 391 9.76 45.29 -42.06
CA ALA A 391 9.57 46.73 -42.29
C ALA A 391 8.26 47.23 -41.64
N SER A 392 7.17 46.49 -41.78
CA SER A 392 5.88 46.85 -41.17
C SER A 392 5.96 46.89 -39.63
N GLU A 393 6.68 45.95 -38.98
CA GLU A 393 6.88 45.97 -37.53
C GLU A 393 7.83 47.13 -37.12
N MET A 394 8.80 47.48 -37.97
CA MET A 394 9.65 48.66 -37.78
C MET A 394 8.84 49.97 -37.83
N ASP A 395 7.86 50.09 -38.74
CA ASP A 395 6.97 51.28 -38.82
C ASP A 395 6.19 51.50 -37.52
N ILE A 396 5.80 50.40 -36.84
CA ILE A 396 5.12 50.47 -35.56
C ILE A 396 6.11 50.87 -34.43
N LEU A 397 7.34 50.38 -34.50
CA LEU A 397 8.35 50.58 -33.46
C LEU A 397 9.00 51.98 -33.54
N ASP A 398 9.20 52.48 -34.77
CA ASP A 398 9.80 53.80 -35.06
C ASP A 398 8.92 54.55 -36.07
N PRO A 399 7.76 55.07 -35.63
CA PRO A 399 6.80 55.78 -36.52
C PRO A 399 7.32 57.11 -37.06
N THR A 400 8.38 57.66 -36.49
CA THR A 400 8.95 58.93 -36.95
C THR A 400 9.74 58.77 -38.23
N ASN A 401 10.26 57.57 -38.50
CA ASN A 401 11.02 57.22 -39.70
C ASN A 401 10.24 56.30 -40.70
N ALA A 402 8.95 56.13 -40.44
CA ALA A 402 8.08 55.32 -41.33
C ALA A 402 7.75 56.09 -42.62
N PRO A 403 7.54 55.40 -43.79
CA PRO A 403 7.63 53.92 -43.93
C PRO A 403 9.08 53.43 -44.10
N HIS A 404 9.41 52.31 -43.42
CA HIS A 404 10.71 51.69 -43.56
C HIS A 404 10.78 50.87 -44.87
N SER A 405 11.97 50.94 -45.51
CA SER A 405 12.20 50.18 -46.75
C SER A 405 12.25 48.69 -46.47
N ASN A 406 11.67 47.89 -47.40
CA ASN A 406 11.82 46.42 -47.40
C ASN A 406 13.08 45.97 -48.21
N ASP A 407 13.91 46.92 -48.68
CA ASP A 407 15.24 46.56 -49.19
C ASP A 407 16.12 46.02 -48.04
N PRO A 408 16.70 44.84 -48.18
CA PRO A 408 17.40 44.17 -47.07
C PRO A 408 18.54 45.02 -46.44
N VAL A 409 19.29 45.75 -47.26
CA VAL A 409 20.45 46.55 -46.78
C VAL A 409 19.97 47.78 -45.97
N LYS A 410 18.98 48.49 -46.54
CA LYS A 410 18.44 49.69 -45.85
C LYS A 410 17.70 49.28 -44.58
N LEU A 411 16.95 48.17 -44.61
CA LEU A 411 16.22 47.67 -43.46
C LEU A 411 17.18 47.23 -42.35
N LEU A 412 18.24 46.51 -42.71
CA LEU A 412 19.26 46.10 -41.72
C LEU A 412 19.89 47.32 -41.03
N THR A 413 20.21 48.35 -41.78
CA THR A 413 20.77 49.59 -41.22
C THR A 413 19.79 50.25 -40.24
N ALA A 414 18.49 50.32 -40.56
CA ALA A 414 17.46 50.85 -39.68
C ALA A 414 17.32 50.02 -38.42
N ILE A 415 17.28 48.65 -38.53
CA ILE A 415 17.23 47.74 -37.39
C ILE A 415 18.42 47.91 -36.47
N GLN A 416 19.65 48.00 -37.01
CA GLN A 416 20.86 48.18 -36.22
C GLN A 416 20.86 49.54 -35.47
N ASN A 417 20.47 50.60 -36.13
CA ASN A 417 20.41 51.93 -35.51
C ASN A 417 19.40 51.96 -34.36
N LEU A 418 18.21 51.41 -34.54
CA LEU A 418 17.17 51.43 -33.54
C LEU A 418 17.48 50.49 -32.36
N SER A 419 17.97 49.26 -32.64
CA SER A 419 18.30 48.30 -31.60
C SER A 419 19.43 48.77 -30.66
N GLY A 420 20.35 49.58 -31.17
CA GLY A 420 21.39 50.22 -30.31
C GLY A 420 20.90 51.32 -29.39
N SER A 421 19.68 51.80 -29.59
CA SER A 421 19.05 52.87 -28.79
C SER A 421 17.93 52.38 -27.85
N LEU A 422 17.52 51.15 -27.94
CA LEU A 422 16.55 50.49 -27.05
C LEU A 422 17.20 49.99 -25.79
#